data_ac67f50db847a55b1f136db018c62b96
#
_entry.id   ac67f50db847a55b1f136db018c62b96
#
_cell.length_a   1.000
_cell.length_b   1.000
_cell.length_c   1.000
_cell.angle_alpha   90.00
_cell.angle_beta   90.00
_cell.angle_gamma   90.00
#
_symmetry.space_group_name_H-M   'P 1'
#
loop_
_entity.id
_entity.type
_entity.pdbx_description
1 polymer ?
#
loop_
_entity_poly.entity_id
_entity_poly.type
_entity_poly.pdbx_seq_one_letter_code
_entity_poly.pdbx_strand_id
1 'polypeptide(L)'
;MKTVHIKAGELPWADAENFPGWSWKSLRDDPDGVSVSLWRLEPGGSDELHAHADAEEHIYVLRGEFECGGVTYKAGDYMFRPVGVPHQTSSRTGVETLLVYVKRKSGA
;
A
#
# COMPACT_ATOMS: atom_id res chain seq x y z
N MET A 1 18.90 12.64 -16.02
CA MET A 1 18.25 12.07 -14.84
C MET A 1 19.25 11.20 -14.08
N LYS A 2 19.23 11.27 -12.77
CA LYS A 2 20.18 10.53 -11.93
C LYS A 2 19.52 9.29 -11.32
N THR A 3 20.30 8.25 -11.08
CA THR A 3 19.87 7.14 -10.27
C THR A 3 19.58 7.62 -8.85
N VAL A 4 18.47 7.14 -8.26
CA VAL A 4 18.09 7.46 -6.89
C VAL A 4 18.34 6.22 -6.02
N HIS A 5 19.02 6.41 -4.91
CA HIS A 5 19.33 5.34 -3.96
C HIS A 5 18.63 5.62 -2.64
N ILE A 6 17.81 4.69 -2.20
CA ILE A 6 17.11 4.76 -0.92
C ILE A 6 17.46 3.53 -0.10
N LYS A 7 17.99 3.76 1.10
CA LYS A 7 18.18 2.69 2.09
C LYS A 7 16.96 2.71 3.01
N ALA A 8 15.97 1.93 2.69
CA ALA A 8 14.67 1.97 3.36
C ALA A 8 14.77 1.71 4.87
N GLY A 9 15.74 0.89 5.30
CA GLY A 9 15.96 0.63 6.72
C GLY A 9 16.40 1.87 7.53
N GLU A 10 16.91 2.89 6.86
CA GLU A 10 17.33 4.13 7.50
C GLU A 10 16.22 5.17 7.57
N LEU A 11 15.09 4.94 6.88
CA LEU A 11 13.95 5.84 6.92
C LEU A 11 13.04 5.51 8.09
N PRO A 12 12.52 6.53 8.80
CA PRO A 12 11.54 6.28 9.85
C PRO A 12 10.19 5.89 9.24
N TRP A 13 9.45 5.08 9.99
CA TRP A 13 8.05 4.84 9.70
C TRP A 13 7.24 6.05 10.16
N ALA A 14 6.29 6.49 9.34
CA ALA A 14 5.37 7.57 9.69
C ALA A 14 3.97 7.00 9.85
N ASP A 15 3.24 7.46 10.86
CA ASP A 15 1.85 7.08 11.03
C ASP A 15 1.00 7.66 9.90
N ALA A 16 0.09 6.85 9.37
CA ALA A 16 -0.86 7.31 8.35
C ALA A 16 -2.01 8.07 9.01
N GLU A 17 -2.16 9.35 8.68
CA GLU A 17 -3.11 10.24 9.37
C GLU A 17 -4.56 9.76 9.33
N ASN A 18 -5.00 9.22 8.19
CA ASN A 18 -6.40 8.83 8.00
C ASN A 18 -6.64 7.33 8.09
N PHE A 19 -5.63 6.57 8.46
CA PHE A 19 -5.69 5.10 8.49
C PHE A 19 -5.05 4.59 9.77
N PRO A 20 -5.78 4.60 10.89
CA PRO A 20 -5.25 4.11 12.18
C PRO A 20 -4.68 2.69 12.07
N GLY A 21 -3.54 2.47 12.71
CA GLY A 21 -2.86 1.18 12.67
C GLY A 21 -1.91 1.00 11.49
N TRP A 22 -2.00 1.85 10.48
CA TRP A 22 -1.09 1.86 9.34
C TRP A 22 0.07 2.82 9.55
N SER A 23 1.26 2.39 9.12
CA SER A 23 2.46 3.22 9.02
C SER A 23 3.08 3.03 7.64
N TRP A 24 3.84 4.01 7.18
CA TRP A 24 4.38 3.96 5.83
C TRP A 24 5.72 4.66 5.71
N LYS A 25 6.43 4.33 4.62
CA LYS A 25 7.65 5.02 4.19
C LYS A 25 7.54 5.28 2.69
N SER A 26 7.77 6.50 2.28
CA SER A 26 7.84 6.82 0.85
C SER A 26 9.23 6.48 0.31
N LEU A 27 9.29 5.68 -0.74
CA LEU A 27 10.55 5.36 -1.42
C LEU A 27 10.72 6.22 -2.66
N ARG A 28 9.64 6.52 -3.35
CA ARG A 28 9.62 7.41 -4.49
C ARG A 28 8.23 7.99 -4.67
N ASP A 29 8.15 9.28 -4.93
CA ASP A 29 6.90 9.93 -5.25
C ASP A 29 7.08 10.77 -6.53
N ASP A 30 6.43 10.32 -7.60
CA ASP A 30 6.32 11.08 -8.84
C ASP A 30 4.88 11.59 -8.94
N PRO A 31 4.64 12.90 -8.80
CA PRO A 31 3.29 13.43 -8.82
C PRO A 31 2.52 13.17 -10.11
N ASP A 32 3.21 12.93 -11.20
CA ASP A 32 2.60 12.71 -12.52
C ASP A 32 2.65 11.25 -12.97
N GLY A 33 3.09 10.35 -12.13
CA GLY A 33 3.33 8.98 -12.57
C GLY A 33 3.20 7.96 -11.45
N VAL A 34 4.33 7.39 -11.04
CA VAL A 34 4.39 6.24 -10.15
C VAL A 34 4.92 6.65 -8.79
N SER A 35 4.22 6.20 -7.73
CA SER A 35 4.70 6.31 -6.35
C SER A 35 4.99 4.91 -5.82
N VAL A 36 6.08 4.77 -5.10
CA VAL A 36 6.49 3.50 -4.48
C VAL A 36 6.67 3.73 -2.99
N SER A 37 6.04 2.89 -2.18
CA SER A 37 6.07 3.02 -0.73
C SER A 37 6.00 1.67 -0.04
N LEU A 38 6.45 1.64 1.20
CA LEU A 38 6.27 0.50 2.09
C LEU A 38 5.16 0.85 3.08
N TRP A 39 4.27 -0.10 3.31
CA TRP A 39 3.16 0.03 4.25
C TRP A 39 3.13 -1.15 5.19
N ARG A 40 2.88 -0.87 6.46
CA ARG A 40 2.66 -1.93 7.44
C ARG A 40 1.41 -1.64 8.25
N LEU A 41 0.65 -2.69 8.52
CA LEU A 41 -0.52 -2.66 9.39
C LEU A 41 -0.18 -3.44 10.64
N GLU A 42 -0.51 -2.90 11.80
CA GLU A 42 -0.28 -3.58 13.07
C GLU A 42 -1.16 -4.82 13.22
N PRO A 43 -0.75 -5.82 14.02
CA PRO A 43 -1.60 -6.99 14.29
C PRO A 43 -2.96 -6.58 14.85
N GLY A 44 -4.03 -7.15 14.28
CA GLY A 44 -5.39 -6.82 14.64
C GLY A 44 -5.92 -5.54 14.01
N GLY A 45 -5.11 -4.88 13.19
CA GLY A 45 -5.51 -3.65 12.52
C GLY A 45 -6.49 -3.87 11.38
N SER A 46 -7.26 -2.84 11.08
CA SER A 46 -8.17 -2.83 9.95
C SER A 46 -8.41 -1.39 9.51
N ASP A 47 -8.77 -1.20 8.26
CA ASP A 47 -9.20 0.10 7.76
C ASP A 47 -10.68 0.07 7.37
N GLU A 48 -11.22 1.26 7.08
CA GLU A 48 -12.59 1.40 6.62
C GLU A 48 -12.67 1.19 5.12
N LEU A 49 -13.86 0.84 4.63
CA LEU A 49 -14.10 0.72 3.19
C LEU A 49 -13.83 2.05 2.51
N HIS A 50 -12.96 2.03 1.52
CA HIS A 50 -12.58 3.23 0.76
C HIS A 50 -12.16 2.85 -0.65
N ALA A 51 -11.98 3.85 -1.51
CA ALA A 51 -11.52 3.66 -2.87
C ALA A 51 -10.59 4.80 -3.27
N HIS A 52 -9.70 4.51 -4.22
CA HIS A 52 -8.81 5.51 -4.80
C HIS A 52 -9.31 5.89 -6.18
N ALA A 53 -9.66 7.17 -6.36
CA ALA A 53 -10.32 7.64 -7.57
C ALA A 53 -9.36 7.89 -8.74
N ASP A 54 -8.07 7.99 -8.48
CA ASP A 54 -7.07 8.45 -9.45
C ASP A 54 -5.84 7.57 -9.56
N ALA A 55 -5.85 6.43 -8.92
CA ALA A 55 -4.68 5.55 -8.94
C ALA A 55 -5.08 4.08 -8.94
N GLU A 56 -4.34 3.29 -9.69
CA GLU A 56 -4.36 1.84 -9.56
C GLU A 56 -3.23 1.42 -8.63
N GLU A 57 -3.41 0.30 -7.94
CA GLU A 57 -2.49 -0.18 -6.94
C GLU A 57 -1.92 -1.54 -7.31
N HIS A 58 -0.61 -1.69 -7.12
CA HIS A 58 0.06 -2.99 -7.15
C HIS A 58 0.60 -3.22 -5.75
N ILE A 59 0.21 -4.32 -5.14
CA ILE A 59 0.60 -4.65 -3.76
C ILE A 59 1.32 -5.99 -3.75
N TYR A 60 2.51 -6.00 -3.20
CA TYR A 60 3.29 -7.22 -2.98
C TYR A 60 3.52 -7.41 -1.49
N VAL A 61 3.14 -8.57 -0.96
CA VAL A 61 3.27 -8.86 0.47
C VAL A 61 4.68 -9.29 0.78
N LEU A 62 5.35 -8.55 1.65
CA LEU A 62 6.73 -8.83 2.08
C LEU A 62 6.76 -9.72 3.31
N ARG A 63 5.85 -9.49 4.26
CA ARG A 63 5.78 -10.19 5.54
C ARG A 63 4.37 -10.20 6.07
N GLY A 64 4.01 -11.26 6.83
CA GLY A 64 2.69 -11.35 7.43
C GLY A 64 1.61 -11.66 6.41
N GLU A 65 0.38 -11.30 6.76
CA GLU A 65 -0.76 -11.54 5.88
C GLU A 65 -1.84 -10.49 6.09
N PHE A 66 -2.65 -10.27 5.06
CA PHE A 66 -3.85 -9.45 5.19
C PHE A 66 -5.02 -10.07 4.45
N GLU A 67 -6.22 -9.66 4.83
CA GLU A 67 -7.47 -10.07 4.21
C GLU A 67 -8.10 -8.88 3.51
N CYS A 68 -8.59 -9.12 2.30
CA CYS A 68 -9.31 -8.13 1.52
C CYS A 68 -10.28 -8.85 0.60
N GLY A 69 -11.56 -8.45 0.64
CA GLY A 69 -12.59 -9.06 -0.18
C GLY A 69 -12.78 -10.56 0.02
N GLY A 70 -12.56 -11.05 1.24
CA GLY A 70 -12.69 -12.48 1.56
C GLY A 70 -11.48 -13.32 1.13
N VAL A 71 -10.42 -12.69 0.65
CA VAL A 71 -9.20 -13.38 0.23
C VAL A 71 -8.07 -13.02 1.19
N THR A 72 -7.29 -14.03 1.59
CA THR A 72 -6.10 -13.85 2.41
C THR A 72 -4.86 -13.82 1.53
N TYR A 73 -4.07 -12.76 1.68
CA TYR A 73 -2.80 -12.57 0.96
C TYR A 73 -1.65 -12.74 1.94
N LYS A 74 -0.68 -13.56 1.59
CA LYS A 74 0.48 -13.91 2.42
C LYS A 74 1.77 -13.44 1.76
N ALA A 75 2.87 -13.49 2.49
CA ALA A 75 4.18 -13.16 1.96
C ALA A 75 4.43 -13.85 0.62
N GLY A 76 4.81 -13.07 -0.39
CA GLY A 76 4.99 -13.56 -1.75
C GLY A 76 3.78 -13.41 -2.66
N ASP A 77 2.62 -13.06 -2.11
CA ASP A 77 1.41 -12.86 -2.92
C ASP A 77 1.35 -11.43 -3.48
N TYR A 78 0.71 -11.32 -4.62
CA TYR A 78 0.54 -10.07 -5.34
C TYR A 78 -0.94 -9.79 -5.60
N MET A 79 -1.33 -8.52 -5.47
CA MET A 79 -2.68 -8.06 -5.81
C MET A 79 -2.60 -6.82 -6.68
N PHE A 80 -3.43 -6.79 -7.72
CA PHE A 80 -3.68 -5.59 -8.50
C PHE A 80 -5.09 -5.09 -8.22
N ARG A 81 -5.19 -3.78 -7.96
CA ARG A 81 -6.48 -3.12 -7.71
C ARG A 81 -6.66 -1.99 -8.71
N PRO A 82 -7.67 -2.08 -9.60
CA PRO A 82 -7.96 -0.99 -10.54
C PRO A 82 -8.43 0.28 -9.84
N VAL A 83 -8.42 1.38 -10.59
CA VAL A 83 -8.96 2.68 -10.13
C VAL A 83 -10.42 2.52 -9.71
N GLY A 84 -10.77 3.12 -8.58
CA GLY A 84 -12.15 3.21 -8.13
C GLY A 84 -12.75 1.98 -7.48
N VAL A 85 -11.99 0.92 -7.32
CA VAL A 85 -12.50 -0.30 -6.68
C VAL A 85 -12.54 -0.13 -5.17
N PRO A 86 -13.72 -0.18 -4.55
CA PRO A 86 -13.82 -0.11 -3.09
C PRO A 86 -13.14 -1.31 -2.43
N HIS A 87 -12.47 -1.06 -1.33
CA HIS A 87 -11.77 -2.11 -0.60
C HIS A 87 -11.65 -1.79 0.88
N GLN A 88 -11.48 -2.82 1.65
CA GLN A 88 -11.24 -2.77 3.08
C GLN A 88 -10.23 -3.86 3.42
N THR A 89 -9.22 -3.51 4.19
CA THR A 89 -8.12 -4.40 4.55
C THR A 89 -8.10 -4.64 6.04
N SER A 90 -7.85 -5.88 6.44
CA SER A 90 -7.60 -6.23 7.82
C SER A 90 -6.45 -7.21 7.91
N SER A 91 -5.78 -7.23 9.06
CA SER A 91 -4.70 -8.18 9.31
C SER A 91 -4.72 -8.63 10.75
N ARG A 92 -4.85 -9.93 10.96
CA ARG A 92 -4.80 -10.50 12.29
C ARG A 92 -3.37 -10.54 12.83
N THR A 93 -2.42 -10.85 11.98
CA THR A 93 -1.03 -11.10 12.37
C THR A 93 -0.12 -9.89 12.18
N GLY A 94 -0.62 -8.84 11.52
CA GLY A 94 0.22 -7.76 11.02
C GLY A 94 0.73 -8.08 9.62
N VAL A 95 1.00 -7.05 8.82
CA VAL A 95 1.45 -7.22 7.45
C VAL A 95 2.39 -6.09 7.06
N GLU A 96 3.36 -6.40 6.22
CA GLU A 96 4.22 -5.40 5.59
C GLU A 96 4.19 -5.63 4.09
N THR A 97 3.93 -4.56 3.34
CA THR A 97 3.73 -4.63 1.89
C THR A 97 4.58 -3.60 1.16
N LEU A 98 4.89 -3.92 -0.09
CA LEU A 98 5.39 -2.94 -1.06
C LEU A 98 4.20 -2.50 -1.90
N LEU A 99 3.97 -1.19 -1.96
CA LEU A 99 2.86 -0.60 -2.68
C LEU A 99 3.38 0.26 -3.82
N VAL A 100 2.87 -0.01 -5.02
CA VAL A 100 3.12 0.83 -6.18
C VAL A 100 1.80 1.43 -6.63
N TYR A 101 1.70 2.76 -6.57
CA TYR A 101 0.58 3.51 -7.13
C TYR A 101 0.96 3.97 -8.52
N VAL A 102 0.10 3.67 -9.49
CA VAL A 102 0.21 4.22 -10.83
C VAL A 102 -0.96 5.18 -11.03
N LYS A 103 -0.66 6.46 -11.13
CA LYS A 103 -1.68 7.49 -11.27
C LYS A 103 -2.33 7.40 -12.64
N ARG A 104 -3.67 7.38 -12.66
CA ARG A 104 -4.48 7.30 -13.85
C ARG A 104 -5.57 8.35 -13.75
N LYS A 105 -5.84 9.04 -14.86
CA LYS A 105 -6.99 9.93 -14.91
C LYS A 105 -8.26 9.12 -14.99
N SER A 106 -9.17 9.32 -14.02
CA SER A 106 -10.48 8.72 -14.07
C SER A 106 -11.33 9.37 -15.16
N GLY A 107 -12.19 8.59 -15.80
CA GLY A 107 -13.14 9.10 -16.78
C GLY A 107 -12.56 9.49 -18.13
N ALA A 108 -11.38 9.02 -18.42
CA ALA A 108 -10.78 9.24 -19.74
C ALA A 108 -11.50 8.42 -20.81
#